data_bb8d3cac18b6f60dcc5b52deadf6c727
#
_entry.id   bb8d3cac18b6f60dcc5b52deadf6c727
#
_cell.length_a   1.000
_cell.length_b   1.000
_cell.length_c   1.000
_cell.angle_alpha   90.00
_cell.angle_beta   90.00
_cell.angle_gamma   90.00
#
_symmetry.space_group_name_H-M   'P 1'
#
loop_
_entity.id
_entity.type
_entity.pdbx_description
1 polymer ?
#
loop_
_entity_poly.entity_id
_entity_poly.type
_entity_poly.pdbx_seq_one_letter_code
_entity_poly.pdbx_strand_id
1 'polypeptide(L)'
;MTFTKPVFGSLMTGVCLAAIGATASFADSMPPETSLSGVQNELIGRDDLYTYRSLPAYQQAPFLDALVAAGKLPPVEDRLPSEPVVFKTGAMVDGIGEYGGVFRHVIGGRPEGFNWLAGQHQGWGGINMAVQECLVRQGPRWQVKAEEQTGPLPNLAKSWEWSADMTELTMHLVEGAKWSDGDAFDTEDIAFWWNDNVEDENIASRISAGSFGGGAKLEVIDDYSFKFVFPAAQSNTVVEGLAYIQGCPGPSHVL
;
A
#
# COMPACT_ATOMS: atom_id res chain seq x y z
N MET A 1 -15.86 -63.72 -64.34
CA MET A 1 -16.13 -64.12 -62.94
C MET A 1 -16.66 -62.89 -62.23
N THR A 2 -17.96 -62.85 -62.07
CA THR A 2 -18.71 -61.74 -61.52
C THR A 2 -19.09 -62.05 -60.08
N PHE A 3 -18.58 -61.28 -59.15
CA PHE A 3 -18.96 -61.40 -57.73
C PHE A 3 -20.00 -60.31 -57.38
N THR A 4 -21.19 -60.76 -57.09
CA THR A 4 -22.30 -59.95 -56.57
C THR A 4 -22.12 -59.74 -55.05
N LYS A 5 -22.21 -58.49 -54.61
CA LYS A 5 -22.25 -58.13 -53.17
C LYS A 5 -23.69 -58.19 -52.66
N PRO A 6 -23.95 -58.66 -51.47
CA PRO A 6 -25.25 -58.54 -50.82
C PRO A 6 -25.39 -57.16 -50.17
N VAL A 7 -26.56 -56.59 -50.32
CA VAL A 7 -27.00 -55.36 -49.68
C VAL A 7 -27.52 -55.73 -48.28
N PHE A 8 -26.82 -55.27 -47.25
CA PHE A 8 -27.36 -55.28 -45.89
C PHE A 8 -27.98 -53.90 -45.59
N GLY A 9 -29.29 -53.90 -45.50
CA GLY A 9 -30.03 -52.76 -45.02
C GLY A 9 -29.86 -52.65 -43.48
N SER A 10 -29.22 -51.60 -43.04
CA SER A 10 -29.13 -51.29 -41.59
C SER A 10 -30.17 -50.22 -41.27
N LEU A 11 -31.20 -50.58 -40.53
CA LEU A 11 -32.10 -49.66 -39.87
C LEU A 11 -31.32 -48.89 -38.83
N MET A 12 -30.97 -47.64 -39.09
CA MET A 12 -30.50 -46.70 -38.06
C MET A 12 -31.71 -46.09 -37.37
N THR A 13 -32.00 -46.57 -36.19
CA THR A 13 -32.85 -45.88 -35.21
C THR A 13 -32.13 -44.64 -34.75
N GLY A 14 -32.56 -43.48 -35.26
CA GLY A 14 -32.02 -42.18 -34.81
C GLY A 14 -32.44 -41.89 -33.36
N VAL A 15 -31.51 -42.02 -32.43
CA VAL A 15 -31.66 -41.45 -31.12
C VAL A 15 -31.32 -39.96 -31.26
N CYS A 16 -32.33 -39.10 -31.31
CA CYS A 16 -32.15 -37.67 -31.09
C CYS A 16 -31.67 -37.45 -29.65
N LEU A 17 -30.36 -37.37 -29.45
CA LEU A 17 -29.83 -36.67 -28.29
C LEU A 17 -30.21 -35.20 -28.43
N ALA A 18 -31.22 -34.78 -27.70
CA ALA A 18 -31.42 -33.38 -27.40
C ALA A 18 -30.21 -32.93 -26.58
N ALA A 19 -29.22 -32.33 -27.22
CA ALA A 19 -28.21 -31.53 -26.58
C ALA A 19 -28.94 -30.36 -25.92
N ILE A 20 -29.24 -30.50 -24.62
CA ILE A 20 -29.58 -29.38 -23.78
C ILE A 20 -28.31 -28.56 -23.74
N GLY A 21 -28.23 -27.61 -24.66
CA GLY A 21 -27.25 -26.54 -24.58
C GLY A 21 -27.51 -25.78 -23.28
N ALA A 22 -26.80 -26.16 -22.21
CA ALA A 22 -26.58 -25.27 -21.11
C ALA A 22 -25.78 -24.10 -21.71
N THR A 23 -26.48 -23.11 -22.23
CA THR A 23 -25.93 -21.78 -22.33
C THR A 23 -25.53 -21.45 -20.90
N ALA A 24 -24.24 -21.60 -20.59
CA ALA A 24 -23.69 -20.90 -19.46
C ALA A 24 -24.03 -19.43 -19.71
N SER A 25 -25.10 -18.98 -19.14
CA SER A 25 -25.36 -17.57 -18.90
C SER A 25 -24.14 -17.18 -18.07
N PHE A 26 -23.16 -16.57 -18.71
CA PHE A 26 -22.30 -15.67 -18.01
C PHE A 26 -23.28 -14.61 -17.48
N ALA A 27 -23.84 -14.89 -16.29
CA ALA A 27 -24.59 -13.90 -15.56
C ALA A 27 -23.69 -12.68 -15.60
N ASP A 28 -24.26 -11.64 -16.12
CA ASP A 28 -23.64 -10.35 -16.27
C ASP A 28 -22.86 -10.06 -14.99
N SER A 29 -21.55 -10.29 -15.04
CA SER A 29 -20.67 -10.09 -13.90
C SER A 29 -20.30 -8.61 -13.78
N MET A 30 -20.98 -7.77 -14.54
CA MET A 30 -20.96 -6.35 -14.28
C MET A 30 -21.57 -6.14 -12.88
N PRO A 31 -20.84 -5.56 -11.95
CA PRO A 31 -21.44 -5.13 -10.70
C PRO A 31 -22.68 -4.29 -11.06
N PRO A 32 -23.78 -4.41 -10.29
CA PRO A 32 -24.96 -3.59 -10.53
C PRO A 32 -24.47 -2.15 -10.68
N GLU A 33 -25.00 -1.44 -11.69
CA GLU A 33 -24.71 -0.02 -11.84
C GLU A 33 -25.03 0.62 -10.50
N THR A 34 -24.03 0.85 -9.71
CA THR A 34 -24.14 1.69 -8.53
C THR A 34 -24.46 3.05 -9.08
N SER A 35 -25.72 3.41 -8.99
CA SER A 35 -26.15 4.77 -9.23
C SER A 35 -25.38 5.62 -8.22
N LEU A 36 -24.28 6.19 -8.63
CA LEU A 36 -23.59 7.26 -7.90
C LEU A 36 -24.41 8.55 -7.89
N SER A 37 -25.65 8.50 -8.43
CA SER A 37 -26.59 9.58 -8.42
C SER A 37 -27.11 9.80 -7.00
N GLY A 38 -26.41 10.60 -6.23
CA GLY A 38 -26.83 11.06 -4.92
C GLY A 38 -25.75 11.27 -3.89
N VAL A 39 -24.59 10.65 -4.02
CA VAL A 39 -23.43 10.97 -3.20
C VAL A 39 -22.47 11.78 -4.05
N GLN A 40 -22.69 13.08 -4.11
CA GLN A 40 -21.61 13.96 -4.52
C GLN A 40 -20.58 13.91 -3.39
N ASN A 41 -19.48 13.20 -3.62
CA ASN A 41 -18.34 13.28 -2.75
C ASN A 41 -17.89 14.73 -2.71
N GLU A 42 -17.96 15.33 -1.55
CA GLU A 42 -17.41 16.65 -1.36
C GLU A 42 -15.89 16.55 -1.56
N LEU A 43 -15.39 17.15 -2.62
CA LEU A 43 -13.94 17.28 -2.80
C LEU A 43 -13.43 18.27 -1.75
N ILE A 44 -12.46 17.82 -0.99
CA ILE A 44 -11.84 18.59 0.11
C ILE A 44 -10.49 19.15 -0.29
N GLY A 45 -10.00 20.12 0.46
CA GLY A 45 -8.63 20.57 0.35
C GLY A 45 -7.67 19.43 0.72
N ARG A 46 -6.48 19.44 0.13
CA ARG A 46 -5.46 18.45 0.41
C ARG A 46 -5.11 18.38 1.90
N ASP A 47 -4.96 19.54 2.54
CA ASP A 47 -4.60 19.63 3.96
C ASP A 47 -5.75 19.27 4.90
N ASP A 48 -6.97 19.16 4.35
CA ASP A 48 -8.16 18.70 5.09
C ASP A 48 -8.37 17.18 5.03
N LEU A 49 -7.57 16.43 4.27
CA LEU A 49 -7.78 15.01 4.06
C LEU A 49 -7.63 14.21 5.35
N TYR A 50 -6.63 14.54 6.14
CA TYR A 50 -6.37 13.99 7.47
C TYR A 50 -5.52 14.95 8.31
N THR A 51 -5.47 14.67 9.60
CA THR A 51 -4.64 15.41 10.57
C THR A 51 -3.92 14.44 11.49
N TYR A 52 -2.79 14.87 12.05
CA TYR A 52 -2.15 14.17 13.15
C TYR A 52 -2.72 14.71 14.46
N ARG A 53 -3.41 13.88 15.22
CA ARG A 53 -4.00 14.28 16.50
C ARG A 53 -4.40 13.10 17.36
N SER A 54 -4.41 13.27 18.67
CA SER A 54 -5.03 12.31 19.57
C SER A 54 -6.55 12.35 19.47
N LEU A 55 -7.19 11.21 19.75
CA LEU A 55 -8.63 11.09 19.87
C LEU A 55 -9.03 10.82 21.33
N PRO A 56 -10.25 11.20 21.74
CA PRO A 56 -10.76 10.91 23.09
C PRO A 56 -10.87 9.42 23.42
N ALA A 57 -11.01 8.58 22.39
CA ALA A 57 -11.03 7.13 22.49
C ALA A 57 -10.67 6.51 21.14
N TYR A 58 -10.08 5.32 21.19
CA TYR A 58 -9.75 4.52 20.03
C TYR A 58 -10.56 3.23 20.00
N GLN A 59 -10.75 2.69 18.80
CA GLN A 59 -11.41 1.42 18.58
C GLN A 59 -10.46 0.45 17.90
N GLN A 60 -10.68 -0.82 18.14
CA GLN A 60 -9.93 -1.90 17.48
C GLN A 60 -10.90 -2.94 16.93
N ALA A 61 -10.39 -3.83 16.08
CA ALA A 61 -11.18 -4.96 15.60
C ALA A 61 -11.61 -5.85 16.77
N PRO A 62 -12.89 -6.23 16.90
CA PRO A 62 -13.41 -6.99 18.06
C PRO A 62 -12.68 -8.31 18.33
N PHE A 63 -12.13 -8.95 17.29
CA PHE A 63 -11.36 -10.20 17.46
C PHE A 63 -10.02 -10.00 18.20
N LEU A 64 -9.54 -8.76 18.36
CA LEU A 64 -8.34 -8.43 19.12
C LEU A 64 -8.60 -8.31 20.63
N ASP A 65 -9.86 -8.10 21.04
CA ASP A 65 -10.21 -7.89 22.45
C ASP A 65 -9.79 -9.07 23.33
N ALA A 66 -9.92 -10.29 22.81
CA ALA A 66 -9.50 -11.50 23.51
C ALA A 66 -7.97 -11.57 23.69
N LEU A 67 -7.19 -11.01 22.76
CA LEU A 67 -5.73 -10.95 22.87
C LEU A 67 -5.30 -9.91 23.91
N VAL A 68 -5.98 -8.77 23.94
CA VAL A 68 -5.74 -7.73 24.95
C VAL A 68 -6.10 -8.25 26.34
N ALA A 69 -7.28 -8.86 26.49
CA ALA A 69 -7.71 -9.46 27.77
C ALA A 69 -6.78 -10.58 28.26
N ALA A 70 -6.14 -11.31 27.35
CA ALA A 70 -5.15 -12.35 27.68
C ALA A 70 -3.73 -11.79 27.94
N GLY A 71 -3.52 -10.48 27.85
CA GLY A 71 -2.21 -9.84 27.97
C GLY A 71 -1.23 -10.20 26.84
N LYS A 72 -1.74 -10.68 25.70
CA LYS A 72 -0.93 -11.02 24.52
C LYS A 72 -0.77 -9.84 23.56
N LEU A 73 -1.56 -8.83 23.72
CA LEU A 73 -1.53 -7.60 22.94
C LEU A 73 -1.74 -6.43 23.90
N PRO A 74 -0.97 -5.35 23.82
CA PRO A 74 -1.21 -4.14 24.60
C PRO A 74 -2.58 -3.51 24.25
N PRO A 75 -3.15 -2.69 25.13
CA PRO A 75 -4.29 -1.83 24.79
C PRO A 75 -4.04 -1.00 23.51
N VAL A 76 -5.09 -0.64 22.81
CA VAL A 76 -4.95 0.06 21.52
C VAL A 76 -4.23 1.41 21.69
N GLU A 77 -4.45 2.09 22.79
CA GLU A 77 -3.81 3.38 23.14
C GLU A 77 -2.29 3.25 23.22
N ASP A 78 -1.79 2.13 23.73
CA ASP A 78 -0.36 1.87 23.90
C ASP A 78 0.33 1.44 22.59
N ARG A 79 -0.45 1.12 21.56
CA ARG A 79 0.04 0.70 20.24
C ARG A 79 0.12 1.83 19.22
N LEU A 80 -0.52 2.94 19.50
CA LEU A 80 -0.58 4.11 18.62
C LEU A 80 0.40 5.19 19.09
N PRO A 81 0.90 6.01 18.15
CA PRO A 81 1.62 7.22 18.53
C PRO A 81 0.68 8.20 19.27
N SER A 82 1.25 9.19 19.95
CA SER A 82 0.48 10.21 20.67
C SER A 82 -0.47 11.00 19.75
N GLU A 83 -0.05 11.20 18.52
CA GLU A 83 -0.80 11.88 17.46
C GLU A 83 -0.89 11.00 16.20
N PRO A 84 -1.77 9.97 16.18
CA PRO A 84 -1.95 9.16 14.99
C PRO A 84 -2.62 9.95 13.87
N VAL A 85 -2.47 9.45 12.64
CA VAL A 85 -3.18 9.97 11.48
C VAL A 85 -4.68 9.74 11.62
N VAL A 86 -5.47 10.81 11.53
CA VAL A 86 -6.93 10.77 11.60
C VAL A 86 -7.52 11.31 10.30
N PHE A 87 -8.16 10.44 9.53
CA PHE A 87 -8.80 10.79 8.27
C PHE A 87 -10.14 11.50 8.48
N LYS A 88 -10.47 12.43 7.59
CA LYS A 88 -11.78 13.07 7.51
C LYS A 88 -12.78 12.10 6.86
N THR A 89 -13.56 11.40 7.67
CA THR A 89 -14.44 10.33 7.22
C THR A 89 -15.58 10.80 6.32
N GLY A 90 -16.05 12.04 6.47
CA GLY A 90 -17.09 12.63 5.61
C GLY A 90 -16.71 12.76 4.13
N ALA A 91 -15.41 12.68 3.81
CA ALA A 91 -14.90 12.68 2.44
C ALA A 91 -14.70 11.27 1.86
N MET A 92 -14.89 10.21 2.66
CA MET A 92 -14.75 8.84 2.21
C MET A 92 -15.97 8.40 1.39
N VAL A 93 -15.72 7.87 0.18
CA VAL A 93 -16.77 7.42 -0.75
C VAL A 93 -17.66 6.35 -0.11
N ASP A 94 -17.04 5.39 0.57
CA ASP A 94 -17.71 4.24 1.14
C ASP A 94 -18.02 4.42 2.64
N GLY A 95 -17.74 5.60 3.19
CA GLY A 95 -17.90 5.86 4.63
C GLY A 95 -16.85 5.17 5.49
N ILE A 96 -17.19 4.98 6.77
CA ILE A 96 -16.35 4.28 7.74
C ILE A 96 -16.47 2.78 7.48
N GLY A 97 -15.32 2.09 7.37
CA GLY A 97 -15.28 0.66 7.17
C GLY A 97 -15.82 -0.15 8.35
N GLU A 98 -16.30 -1.36 8.07
CA GLU A 98 -16.69 -2.33 9.08
C GLU A 98 -15.56 -3.34 9.31
N TYR A 99 -15.38 -3.75 10.57
CA TYR A 99 -14.38 -4.75 10.91
C TYR A 99 -14.76 -6.14 10.40
N GLY A 100 -13.83 -6.83 9.78
CA GLY A 100 -14.02 -8.21 9.34
C GLY A 100 -13.80 -8.40 7.85
N GLY A 101 -14.30 -9.54 7.36
CA GLY A 101 -14.16 -9.90 5.95
C GLY A 101 -12.76 -10.42 5.57
N VAL A 102 -12.57 -10.61 4.28
CA VAL A 102 -11.30 -11.06 3.69
C VAL A 102 -10.93 -10.12 2.56
N PHE A 103 -9.80 -9.45 2.70
CA PHE A 103 -9.24 -8.66 1.60
C PHE A 103 -8.74 -9.60 0.50
N ARG A 104 -9.40 -9.56 -0.66
CA ARG A 104 -9.05 -10.38 -1.82
C ARG A 104 -8.37 -9.50 -2.86
N HIS A 105 -7.13 -9.82 -3.18
CA HIS A 105 -6.35 -9.09 -4.16
C HIS A 105 -5.94 -9.98 -5.32
N VAL A 106 -5.95 -9.41 -6.52
CA VAL A 106 -5.49 -10.08 -7.74
C VAL A 106 -4.18 -9.43 -8.18
N ILE A 107 -3.18 -10.26 -8.46
CA ILE A 107 -1.87 -9.84 -8.93
C ILE A 107 -1.63 -10.34 -10.35
N GLY A 108 -0.89 -9.57 -11.14
CA GLY A 108 -0.63 -9.88 -12.55
C GLY A 108 0.43 -10.96 -12.81
N GLY A 109 1.06 -11.52 -11.78
CA GLY A 109 2.12 -12.50 -11.93
C GLY A 109 2.27 -13.43 -10.73
N ARG A 110 3.04 -14.50 -10.91
CA ARG A 110 3.39 -15.40 -9.82
C ARG A 110 4.44 -14.72 -8.93
N PRO A 111 4.29 -14.72 -7.60
CA PRO A 111 5.31 -14.23 -6.70
C PRO A 111 6.60 -15.03 -6.83
N GLU A 112 7.73 -14.35 -6.94
CA GLU A 112 9.05 -14.98 -6.95
C GLU A 112 9.66 -15.06 -5.55
N GLY A 113 9.17 -14.22 -4.63
CA GLY A 113 9.59 -14.20 -3.24
C GLY A 113 8.72 -13.27 -2.41
N PHE A 114 8.97 -13.26 -1.11
CA PHE A 114 8.21 -12.45 -0.14
C PHE A 114 9.09 -11.47 0.65
N ASN A 115 10.37 -11.39 0.31
CA ASN A 115 11.25 -10.36 0.86
C ASN A 115 11.09 -9.08 0.03
N TRP A 116 10.32 -8.14 0.53
CA TRP A 116 10.01 -6.90 -0.16
C TRP A 116 11.17 -5.87 -0.15
N LEU A 117 12.13 -6.02 0.76
CA LEU A 117 13.35 -5.19 0.77
C LEU A 117 14.38 -5.66 -0.26
N ALA A 118 14.44 -6.96 -0.54
CA ALA A 118 15.42 -7.54 -1.44
C ALA A 118 14.87 -7.71 -2.85
N GLY A 119 14.97 -6.69 -3.67
CA GLY A 119 14.79 -6.78 -5.10
C GLY A 119 13.38 -6.67 -5.64
N GLN A 120 13.22 -7.12 -6.86
CA GLN A 120 11.97 -6.99 -7.59
C GLN A 120 11.12 -8.24 -7.42
N HIS A 121 9.97 -8.09 -6.75
CA HIS A 121 9.02 -9.17 -6.58
C HIS A 121 7.81 -8.93 -7.45
N GLN A 122 7.64 -9.73 -8.48
CA GLN A 122 6.35 -9.80 -9.13
C GLN A 122 5.32 -10.37 -8.15
N GLY A 123 4.17 -9.74 -8.07
CA GLY A 123 3.07 -10.23 -7.28
C GLY A 123 2.97 -9.72 -5.84
N TRP A 124 3.88 -8.88 -5.39
CA TRP A 124 3.77 -8.20 -4.10
C TRP A 124 2.74 -7.08 -4.09
N GLY A 125 2.41 -6.51 -5.26
CA GLY A 125 1.56 -5.32 -5.43
C GLY A 125 0.29 -5.49 -4.66
N GLY A 126 -0.25 -5.68 -3.78
CA GLY A 126 -1.45 -5.77 -2.98
C GLY A 126 -1.18 -6.14 -1.53
N ILE A 127 -0.30 -7.11 -1.29
CA ILE A 127 0.08 -7.50 0.07
C ILE A 127 0.86 -6.38 0.73
N ASN A 128 1.85 -5.83 0.05
CA ASN A 128 2.63 -4.71 0.58
C ASN A 128 1.76 -3.48 0.89
N MET A 129 0.75 -3.17 0.07
CA MET A 129 -0.18 -2.08 0.37
C MET A 129 -0.97 -2.28 1.67
N ALA A 130 -1.12 -3.52 2.13
CA ALA A 130 -1.85 -3.86 3.35
C ALA A 130 -0.94 -3.95 4.59
N VAL A 131 0.37 -4.15 4.41
CA VAL A 131 1.30 -4.44 5.53
C VAL A 131 2.48 -3.49 5.63
N GLN A 132 2.67 -2.60 4.64
CA GLN A 132 3.76 -1.64 4.61
C GLN A 132 3.27 -0.22 4.77
N GLU A 133 4.04 0.58 5.47
CA GLU A 133 3.90 2.03 5.50
C GLU A 133 5.19 2.68 5.01
N CYS A 134 5.02 3.73 4.22
CA CYS A 134 6.13 4.46 3.63
C CYS A 134 6.28 5.83 4.30
N LEU A 135 7.39 6.50 4.04
CA LEU A 135 7.65 7.83 4.60
C LEU A 135 6.57 8.84 4.20
N VAL A 136 6.12 8.79 2.96
CA VAL A 136 5.05 9.66 2.46
C VAL A 136 4.02 8.85 1.66
N ARG A 137 2.87 9.43 1.32
CA ARG A 137 1.78 8.79 0.55
C ARG A 137 1.48 9.54 -0.74
N GLN A 138 0.99 8.82 -1.75
CA GLN A 138 0.47 9.42 -2.99
C GLN A 138 -1.04 9.68 -2.98
N GLY A 139 -1.79 9.09 -2.11
CA GLY A 139 -3.25 9.18 -2.13
C GLY A 139 -3.90 9.08 -0.76
N PRO A 140 -5.21 9.18 -0.70
CA PRO A 140 -6.18 9.14 -1.79
C PRO A 140 -6.38 10.50 -2.49
N ARG A 141 -5.95 10.59 -3.75
CA ARG A 141 -6.06 11.84 -4.53
C ARG A 141 -7.48 12.11 -5.05
N TRP A 142 -8.31 11.08 -5.24
CA TRP A 142 -9.67 11.24 -5.75
C TRP A 142 -10.62 12.00 -4.82
N GLN A 143 -10.25 12.19 -3.57
CA GLN A 143 -11.02 12.96 -2.59
C GLN A 143 -10.60 14.43 -2.54
N VAL A 144 -9.50 14.77 -3.21
CA VAL A 144 -8.89 16.10 -3.17
C VAL A 144 -9.27 16.87 -4.43
N LYS A 145 -9.52 18.16 -4.29
CA LYS A 145 -9.76 19.08 -5.40
C LYS A 145 -8.66 18.96 -6.45
N ALA A 146 -9.04 19.00 -7.72
CA ALA A 146 -8.13 18.71 -8.83
C ALA A 146 -6.87 19.60 -8.84
N GLU A 147 -7.03 20.85 -8.50
CA GLU A 147 -5.96 21.85 -8.40
C GLU A 147 -4.97 21.61 -7.26
N GLU A 148 -5.37 20.80 -6.26
CA GLU A 148 -4.57 20.48 -5.08
C GLU A 148 -4.01 19.02 -5.11
N GLN A 149 -4.25 18.28 -6.19
CA GLN A 149 -3.81 16.86 -6.32
C GLN A 149 -2.31 16.69 -6.63
N THR A 150 -1.48 17.63 -6.27
CA THR A 150 -0.04 17.63 -6.56
C THR A 150 0.80 17.26 -5.35
N GLY A 151 1.90 16.55 -5.60
CA GLY A 151 2.89 16.19 -4.60
C GLY A 151 2.45 15.07 -3.63
N PRO A 152 3.37 14.55 -2.84
CA PRO A 152 3.10 13.51 -1.84
C PRO A 152 2.38 14.08 -0.61
N LEU A 153 1.71 13.19 0.11
CA LEU A 153 1.06 13.47 1.40
C LEU A 153 1.95 12.96 2.54
N PRO A 154 1.94 13.60 3.70
CA PRO A 154 2.62 13.10 4.90
C PRO A 154 2.15 11.68 5.27
N ASN A 155 3.04 10.89 5.89
CA ASN A 155 2.72 9.57 6.44
C ASN A 155 3.63 9.28 7.64
N LEU A 156 4.54 8.29 7.59
CA LEU A 156 5.53 8.08 8.67
C LEU A 156 6.43 9.31 8.86
N ALA A 157 6.74 10.03 7.80
CA ALA A 157 7.23 11.40 7.89
C ALA A 157 6.02 12.36 7.91
N LYS A 158 5.78 12.98 9.06
CA LYS A 158 4.64 13.90 9.26
C LYS A 158 4.85 15.25 8.57
N SER A 159 6.10 15.62 8.32
CA SER A 159 6.45 16.87 7.62
C SER A 159 7.86 16.79 7.05
N TRP A 160 8.16 17.70 6.15
CA TRP A 160 9.50 17.89 5.60
C TRP A 160 9.68 19.33 5.11
N GLU A 161 10.91 19.76 5.05
CA GLU A 161 11.30 21.05 4.48
C GLU A 161 12.56 20.93 3.63
N TRP A 162 12.64 21.79 2.64
CA TRP A 162 13.81 21.94 1.80
C TRP A 162 14.68 23.13 2.25
N SER A 163 16.00 22.97 2.12
CA SER A 163 16.91 24.12 2.16
C SER A 163 16.59 25.11 1.04
N ALA A 164 17.00 26.37 1.21
CA ALA A 164 16.72 27.44 0.25
C ALA A 164 17.29 27.17 -1.17
N ASP A 165 18.35 26.41 -1.26
CA ASP A 165 19.01 25.99 -2.51
C ASP A 165 18.54 24.61 -3.02
N MET A 166 17.56 24.01 -2.34
CA MET A 166 16.99 22.70 -2.69
C MET A 166 18.01 21.54 -2.71
N THR A 167 19.07 21.64 -1.94
CA THR A 167 20.10 20.59 -1.82
C THR A 167 19.98 19.74 -0.57
N GLU A 168 19.18 20.15 0.40
CA GLU A 168 18.90 19.38 1.61
C GLU A 168 17.38 19.23 1.80
N LEU A 169 16.96 18.00 2.08
CA LEU A 169 15.57 17.64 2.43
C LEU A 169 15.57 17.12 3.85
N THR A 170 15.11 17.91 4.80
CA THR A 170 14.91 17.48 6.18
C THR A 170 13.52 16.87 6.34
N MET A 171 13.43 15.71 7.00
CA MET A 171 12.18 15.00 7.25
C MET A 171 12.00 14.74 8.74
N HIS A 172 10.76 14.86 9.21
CA HIS A 172 10.38 14.66 10.61
C HIS A 172 9.40 13.50 10.72
N LEU A 173 9.76 12.48 11.49
CA LEU A 173 8.96 11.27 11.72
C LEU A 173 7.81 11.53 12.70
N VAL A 174 6.84 10.65 12.70
CA VAL A 174 5.77 10.60 13.71
C VAL A 174 6.34 10.02 14.99
N GLU A 175 6.47 10.84 16.02
CA GLU A 175 6.98 10.41 17.32
C GLU A 175 6.09 9.37 17.98
N GLY A 176 6.70 8.29 18.49
CA GLY A 176 6.00 7.19 19.16
C GLY A 176 5.30 6.23 18.21
N ALA A 177 5.56 6.30 16.92
CA ALA A 177 5.17 5.24 15.98
C ALA A 177 5.88 3.94 16.35
N LYS A 178 5.24 2.80 16.10
CA LYS A 178 5.74 1.47 16.48
C LYS A 178 5.54 0.46 15.36
N TRP A 179 6.46 -0.48 15.32
CA TRP A 179 6.29 -1.69 14.54
C TRP A 179 5.19 -2.59 15.12
N SER A 180 4.74 -3.57 14.35
CA SER A 180 3.64 -4.47 14.74
C SER A 180 3.93 -5.34 15.96
N ASP A 181 5.19 -5.54 16.30
CA ASP A 181 5.66 -6.25 17.50
C ASP A 181 5.83 -5.35 18.72
N GLY A 182 5.74 -4.04 18.54
CA GLY A 182 5.76 -3.03 19.58
C GLY A 182 7.08 -2.28 19.71
N ASP A 183 8.09 -2.64 18.92
CA ASP A 183 9.35 -1.90 18.89
C ASP A 183 9.15 -0.49 18.31
N ALA A 184 10.01 0.45 18.71
CA ALA A 184 9.91 1.83 18.24
C ALA A 184 10.23 1.92 16.74
N PHE A 185 9.54 2.82 16.04
CA PHE A 185 9.92 3.26 14.72
C PHE A 185 10.59 4.62 14.82
N ASP A 186 11.86 4.67 14.47
CA ASP A 186 12.67 5.89 14.58
C ASP A 186 13.74 5.97 13.47
N THR A 187 14.72 6.85 13.66
CA THR A 187 15.80 7.06 12.69
C THR A 187 16.82 5.94 12.60
N GLU A 188 16.84 4.97 13.55
CA GLU A 188 17.67 3.77 13.42
C GLU A 188 17.15 2.91 12.26
N ASP A 189 15.81 2.79 12.11
CA ASP A 189 15.20 2.08 10.98
C ASP A 189 15.47 2.78 9.65
N ILE A 190 15.49 4.12 9.65
CA ILE A 190 15.83 4.90 8.46
C ILE A 190 17.30 4.70 8.07
N ALA A 191 18.20 4.72 9.05
CA ALA A 191 19.62 4.49 8.82
C ALA A 191 19.88 3.07 8.32
N PHE A 192 19.24 2.06 8.92
CA PHE A 192 19.31 0.67 8.47
C PHE A 192 18.80 0.54 7.02
N TRP A 193 17.59 1.03 6.74
CA TRP A 193 17.03 0.99 5.38
C TRP A 193 17.97 1.65 4.36
N TRP A 194 18.55 2.79 4.70
CA TRP A 194 19.44 3.51 3.78
C TRP A 194 20.78 2.78 3.60
N ASN A 195 21.48 2.49 4.67
CA ASN A 195 22.84 1.95 4.62
C ASN A 195 22.87 0.49 4.16
N ASP A 196 21.96 -0.34 4.70
CA ASP A 196 21.99 -1.80 4.50
C ASP A 196 21.09 -2.26 3.34
N ASN A 197 20.18 -1.42 2.86
CA ASN A 197 19.33 -1.78 1.74
C ASN A 197 19.54 -0.88 0.51
N VAL A 198 19.63 0.44 0.66
CA VAL A 198 19.73 1.38 -0.47
C VAL A 198 21.18 1.51 -0.97
N GLU A 199 22.16 1.59 -0.07
CA GLU A 199 23.58 1.75 -0.40
C GLU A 199 24.32 0.43 -0.59
N ASP A 200 23.82 -0.71 -0.08
CA ASP A 200 24.46 -2.00 -0.27
C ASP A 200 24.31 -2.51 -1.70
N GLU A 201 25.41 -2.55 -2.44
CA GLU A 201 25.45 -3.02 -3.83
C GLU A 201 25.11 -4.52 -3.99
N ASN A 202 25.14 -5.31 -2.91
CA ASN A 202 24.77 -6.71 -2.95
C ASN A 202 23.25 -6.92 -2.82
N ILE A 203 22.51 -5.90 -2.42
CA ILE A 203 21.06 -5.93 -2.32
C ILE A 203 20.44 -5.38 -3.61
N ALA A 204 19.60 -6.17 -4.25
CA ALA A 204 18.87 -5.73 -5.44
C ALA A 204 17.72 -4.79 -5.03
N SER A 205 18.03 -3.66 -4.43
CA SER A 205 17.05 -2.65 -4.06
C SER A 205 16.46 -1.96 -5.29
N ARG A 206 15.18 -1.57 -5.22
CA ARG A 206 14.52 -0.79 -6.28
C ARG A 206 14.96 0.65 -6.31
N ILE A 207 15.42 1.17 -5.19
CA ILE A 207 16.05 2.48 -5.09
C ILE A 207 17.53 2.26 -4.81
N SER A 208 18.38 2.97 -5.49
CA SER A 208 19.79 3.03 -5.15
C SER A 208 20.15 4.46 -4.78
N ALA A 209 21.16 4.63 -3.95
CA ALA A 209 21.66 5.96 -3.60
C ALA A 209 21.99 6.78 -4.87
N GLY A 210 22.54 6.14 -5.90
CA GLY A 210 22.82 6.80 -7.18
C GLY A 210 21.58 7.23 -7.97
N SER A 211 20.46 6.52 -7.85
CA SER A 211 19.22 6.88 -8.54
C SER A 211 18.35 7.87 -7.75
N PHE A 212 18.49 7.90 -6.43
CA PHE A 212 17.75 8.83 -5.58
C PHE A 212 18.45 10.19 -5.55
N GLY A 213 17.88 11.15 -6.25
CA GLY A 213 18.41 12.51 -6.31
C GLY A 213 19.83 12.65 -6.87
N GLY A 214 20.31 11.66 -7.63
CA GLY A 214 21.64 11.69 -8.25
C GLY A 214 22.81 11.40 -7.29
N GLY A 215 22.58 10.69 -6.20
CA GLY A 215 23.59 10.32 -5.21
C GLY A 215 23.40 11.03 -3.86
N ALA A 216 22.18 10.98 -3.33
CA ALA A 216 21.88 11.48 -2.00
C ALA A 216 22.70 10.78 -0.92
N LYS A 217 22.93 11.48 0.19
CA LYS A 217 23.47 10.95 1.44
C LYS A 217 22.46 11.15 2.55
N LEU A 218 22.33 10.18 3.43
CA LEU A 218 21.52 10.28 4.62
C LEU A 218 22.36 10.84 5.78
N GLU A 219 21.80 11.79 6.53
CA GLU A 219 22.33 12.28 7.80
C GLU A 219 21.23 12.24 8.85
N VAL A 220 21.45 11.50 9.94
CA VAL A 220 20.56 11.45 11.10
C VAL A 220 20.82 12.69 11.96
N ILE A 221 19.74 13.35 12.39
CA ILE A 221 19.80 14.57 13.23
C ILE A 221 19.50 14.20 14.69
N ASP A 222 18.40 13.48 14.91
CA ASP A 222 17.96 12.97 16.21
C ASP A 222 17.07 11.72 15.99
N ASP A 223 16.45 11.19 17.05
CA ASP A 223 15.65 9.95 16.99
C ASP A 223 14.46 10.05 16.01
N TYR A 224 13.99 11.25 15.67
CA TYR A 224 12.80 11.46 14.82
C TYR A 224 13.03 12.42 13.66
N SER A 225 14.29 12.84 13.44
CA SER A 225 14.63 13.79 12.38
C SER A 225 15.87 13.33 11.63
N PHE A 226 15.81 13.40 10.33
CA PHE A 226 16.92 13.09 9.44
C PHE A 226 16.88 13.97 8.19
N LYS A 227 17.95 14.02 7.45
CA LYS A 227 17.97 14.72 6.17
C LYS A 227 18.68 13.94 5.08
N PHE A 228 18.24 14.16 3.86
CA PHE A 228 18.98 13.79 2.66
C PHE A 228 19.77 15.01 2.16
N VAL A 229 21.04 14.79 1.89
CA VAL A 229 21.94 15.80 1.27
C VAL A 229 22.21 15.36 -0.16
N PHE A 230 21.88 16.21 -1.11
CA PHE A 230 21.99 15.96 -2.54
C PHE A 230 23.18 16.68 -3.16
N PRO A 231 23.82 16.12 -4.19
CA PRO A 231 24.96 16.76 -4.86
C PRO A 231 24.57 17.99 -5.69
N ALA A 232 23.27 18.18 -5.97
CA ALA A 232 22.72 19.30 -6.71
C ALA A 232 21.27 19.55 -6.31
N ALA A 233 20.76 20.76 -6.60
CA ALA A 233 19.38 21.14 -6.34
C ALA A 233 18.38 20.15 -6.95
N GLN A 234 17.38 19.78 -6.16
CA GLN A 234 16.34 18.81 -6.51
C GLN A 234 14.98 19.50 -6.72
N SER A 235 14.01 18.71 -7.17
CA SER A 235 12.61 19.11 -7.24
C SER A 235 11.77 18.28 -6.24
N ASN A 236 10.58 18.75 -5.92
CA ASN A 236 9.65 18.01 -5.05
C ASN A 236 9.29 16.60 -5.56
N THR A 237 9.54 16.29 -6.82
CA THR A 237 9.30 14.95 -7.37
C THR A 237 10.17 13.88 -6.72
N VAL A 238 11.33 14.26 -6.15
CA VAL A 238 12.17 13.33 -5.38
C VAL A 238 11.41 12.77 -4.19
N VAL A 239 10.63 13.62 -3.49
CA VAL A 239 9.83 13.18 -2.33
C VAL A 239 8.75 12.18 -2.74
N GLU A 240 8.19 12.30 -3.95
CA GLU A 240 7.20 11.33 -4.46
C GLU A 240 7.78 9.91 -4.57
N GLY A 241 9.07 9.77 -4.80
CA GLY A 241 9.77 8.49 -4.82
C GLY A 241 9.72 7.75 -3.46
N LEU A 242 9.53 8.48 -2.37
CA LEU A 242 9.43 7.94 -1.02
C LEU A 242 8.00 7.49 -0.65
N ALA A 243 7.04 7.58 -1.57
CA ALA A 243 5.63 7.26 -1.34
C ALA A 243 5.25 5.81 -1.70
N TYR A 244 6.14 5.03 -2.24
CA TYR A 244 5.83 3.68 -2.71
C TYR A 244 7.07 2.80 -2.66
N ILE A 245 6.96 1.60 -2.23
CA ILE A 245 7.97 0.53 -2.07
C ILE A 245 9.41 1.04 -1.80
N GLN A 246 9.81 2.08 -2.48
CA GLN A 246 11.15 2.66 -2.44
C GLN A 246 11.43 3.45 -1.16
N GLY A 247 10.40 4.10 -0.60
CA GLY A 247 10.49 4.89 0.62
C GLY A 247 9.79 4.24 1.81
N CYS A 248 9.72 2.91 1.84
CA CYS A 248 9.14 2.15 2.94
C CYS A 248 10.30 1.49 3.70
N PRO A 249 10.71 2.02 4.85
CA PRO A 249 11.74 1.41 5.68
C PRO A 249 11.30 0.05 6.23
N GLY A 250 12.26 -0.76 6.65
CA GLY A 250 12.05 -2.03 7.31
C GLY A 250 12.53 -2.01 8.75
N PRO A 251 12.05 -2.94 9.60
CA PRO A 251 12.43 -3.00 11.01
C PRO A 251 13.90 -3.43 11.18
N SER A 252 14.73 -2.52 11.65
CA SER A 252 16.17 -2.74 11.88
C SER A 252 16.46 -3.87 12.87
N HIS A 253 15.58 -4.04 13.86
CA HIS A 253 15.71 -5.04 14.93
C HIS A 253 15.35 -6.48 14.49
N VAL A 254 14.75 -6.66 13.29
CA VAL A 254 14.34 -7.98 12.78
C VAL A 254 15.16 -8.42 11.58
N LEU A 255 15.59 -7.50 10.74
CA LEU A 255 16.27 -7.73 9.47
C LEU A 255 17.76 -7.50 9.58
#